data_abc4e0fdfc2a0fb54f774cd5a6f6ba55
#
_entry.id   abc4e0fdfc2a0fb54f774cd5a6f6ba55
#
_cell.length_a   1.000
_cell.length_b   1.000
_cell.length_c   1.000
_cell.angle_alpha   90.00
_cell.angle_beta   90.00
_cell.angle_gamma   90.00
#
_symmetry.space_group_name_H-M   'P 1'
#
loop_
_entity.id
_entity.type
_entity.pdbx_description
1 polymer ?
#
loop_
_entity_poly.entity_id
_entity_poly.type
_entity_poly.pdbx_seq_one_letter_code
_entity_poly.pdbx_strand_id
1 'polypeptide(L)'
;QTGYDITVASEVMAILGLATSLKDLRERLGRITFGYSTSGKPLTADDIGAGGAMTVLLKDAIKPNLMQTLEGQPAFVHAGPFANIAHGNSSVMADMIGLKLADYVVTESGFGSDMGMEKFFDIKCRYSGNIPDVVVLVATIRALKMHGGGPKVSAGTPLAHEYETENLELVRKGMENLEKHCENAHQFGVPIVLAINRFHTDTKAELELVQKICREGGKLVDAVITNHWEEGGAGAVELGKAVIKAAEQESHFKLLYPLDISIKEKIETIARKIYGADGVDYTPEAEKQIEEYSRLGYDTLPICMAKTHLSLSHDPSLKGRPEGFRIPIRAVRASVGAG
;
A
#
# COMPACT_ATOMS: atom_id res chain seq x y z
N GLN A 1 5.69 -24.97 -18.70
CA GLN A 1 6.06 -24.18 -17.51
C GLN A 1 4.94 -24.29 -16.49
N THR A 2 5.23 -24.69 -15.27
CA THR A 2 4.29 -24.68 -14.15
C THR A 2 4.58 -23.49 -13.26
N GLY A 3 3.54 -22.85 -12.72
CA GLY A 3 3.63 -21.76 -11.78
C GLY A 3 2.67 -21.99 -10.60
N TYR A 4 2.92 -21.32 -9.50
CA TYR A 4 2.04 -21.31 -8.33
C TYR A 4 2.10 -19.94 -7.64
N ASP A 5 1.01 -19.57 -7.00
CA ASP A 5 0.97 -18.39 -6.17
C ASP A 5 1.37 -18.76 -4.73
N ILE A 6 2.14 -17.87 -4.08
CA ILE A 6 2.47 -18.06 -2.67
C ILE A 6 1.24 -17.80 -1.80
N THR A 7 1.17 -18.43 -0.62
CA THR A 7 0.00 -18.35 0.28
C THR A 7 -0.40 -16.92 0.64
N VAL A 8 0.57 -16.03 0.85
CA VAL A 8 0.35 -14.61 1.17
C VAL A 8 -0.23 -13.80 -0.01
N ALA A 9 -0.19 -14.34 -1.23
CA ALA A 9 -0.79 -13.76 -2.44
C ALA A 9 -2.21 -14.29 -2.71
N SER A 10 -2.73 -15.18 -1.88
CA SER A 10 -4.04 -15.81 -2.09
C SER A 10 -5.18 -14.84 -1.80
N GLU A 11 -6.31 -15.04 -2.49
CA GLU A 11 -7.56 -14.34 -2.19
C GLU A 11 -8.01 -14.58 -0.73
N VAL A 12 -7.74 -15.76 -0.17
CA VAL A 12 -8.03 -16.09 1.23
C VAL A 12 -7.30 -15.17 2.20
N MET A 13 -6.02 -14.84 1.92
CA MET A 13 -5.25 -13.89 2.74
C MET A 13 -5.82 -12.48 2.64
N ALA A 14 -6.23 -12.04 1.44
CA ALA A 14 -6.88 -10.75 1.25
C ALA A 14 -8.23 -10.69 2.01
N ILE A 15 -9.03 -11.74 1.95
CA ILE A 15 -10.28 -11.88 2.70
C ILE A 15 -10.02 -11.78 4.20
N LEU A 16 -9.03 -12.49 4.74
CA LEU A 16 -8.68 -12.46 6.15
C LEU A 16 -8.33 -11.04 6.62
N GLY A 17 -7.62 -10.28 5.78
CA GLY A 17 -7.27 -8.88 6.07
C GLY A 17 -8.47 -7.93 6.07
N LEU A 18 -9.52 -8.23 5.30
CA LEU A 18 -10.70 -7.36 5.16
C LEU A 18 -11.91 -7.80 6.01
N ALA A 19 -11.92 -9.05 6.50
CA ALA A 19 -13.04 -9.57 7.27
C ALA A 19 -13.21 -8.84 8.61
N THR A 20 -14.47 -8.53 8.94
CA THR A 20 -14.87 -7.80 10.15
C THR A 20 -15.49 -8.71 11.24
N SER A 21 -15.83 -9.94 10.88
CA SER A 21 -16.40 -10.94 11.78
C SER A 21 -16.28 -12.34 11.18
N LEU A 22 -16.51 -13.36 11.99
CA LEU A 22 -16.55 -14.75 11.51
C LEU A 22 -17.69 -14.97 10.47
N LYS A 23 -18.81 -14.26 10.63
CA LYS A 23 -19.90 -14.28 9.64
C LYS A 23 -19.48 -13.67 8.32
N ASP A 24 -18.88 -12.48 8.34
CA ASP A 24 -18.36 -11.82 7.13
C ASP A 24 -17.27 -12.66 6.47
N LEU A 25 -16.35 -13.25 7.25
CA LEU A 25 -15.36 -14.20 6.75
C LEU A 25 -16.03 -15.36 5.98
N ARG A 26 -17.05 -15.96 6.56
CA ARG A 26 -17.81 -17.09 5.95
C ARG A 26 -18.46 -16.67 4.63
N GLU A 27 -19.07 -15.51 4.60
CA GLU A 27 -19.74 -14.98 3.41
C GLU A 27 -18.74 -14.67 2.30
N ARG A 28 -17.60 -14.06 2.64
CA ARG A 28 -16.51 -13.76 1.70
C ARG A 28 -15.90 -15.03 1.11
N LEU A 29 -15.55 -15.99 1.95
CA LEU A 29 -15.01 -17.28 1.51
C LEU A 29 -15.97 -18.02 0.58
N GLY A 30 -17.27 -17.96 0.86
CA GLY A 30 -18.29 -18.58 0.01
C GLY A 30 -18.37 -17.98 -1.40
N ARG A 31 -18.06 -16.69 -1.54
CA ARG A 31 -18.08 -15.98 -2.84
C ARG A 31 -16.81 -16.17 -3.68
N ILE A 32 -15.75 -16.77 -3.16
CA ILE A 32 -14.54 -17.05 -3.97
C ILE A 32 -14.97 -17.79 -5.25
N THR A 33 -14.66 -17.19 -6.39
CA THR A 33 -14.99 -17.74 -7.71
C THR A 33 -13.80 -18.52 -8.25
N PHE A 34 -13.95 -19.83 -8.47
CA PHE A 34 -12.89 -20.70 -8.97
C PHE A 34 -13.02 -21.07 -10.45
N GLY A 35 -14.13 -20.70 -11.08
CA GLY A 35 -14.37 -20.98 -12.49
C GLY A 35 -15.71 -20.47 -12.96
N TYR A 36 -16.04 -20.82 -14.20
CA TYR A 36 -17.31 -20.47 -14.86
C TYR A 36 -17.93 -21.69 -15.49
N SER A 37 -19.25 -21.79 -15.44
CA SER A 37 -20.00 -22.82 -16.14
C SER A 37 -19.94 -22.61 -17.66
N THR A 38 -20.37 -23.61 -18.43
CA THR A 38 -20.50 -23.49 -19.91
C THR A 38 -21.45 -22.38 -20.35
N SER A 39 -22.38 -21.95 -19.48
CA SER A 39 -23.28 -20.80 -19.71
C SER A 39 -22.69 -19.46 -19.25
N GLY A 40 -21.43 -19.45 -18.76
CA GLY A 40 -20.76 -18.24 -18.26
C GLY A 40 -21.21 -17.80 -16.86
N LYS A 41 -21.90 -18.65 -16.09
CA LYS A 41 -22.24 -18.38 -14.69
C LYS A 41 -21.01 -18.62 -13.81
N PRO A 42 -20.65 -17.70 -12.88
CA PRO A 42 -19.58 -17.95 -11.89
C PRO A 42 -19.89 -19.19 -11.03
N LEU A 43 -18.87 -19.99 -10.78
CA LEU A 43 -18.88 -21.11 -9.85
C LEU A 43 -18.11 -20.73 -8.60
N THR A 44 -18.79 -20.75 -7.47
CA THR A 44 -18.27 -20.25 -6.20
C THR A 44 -17.92 -21.39 -5.23
N ALA A 45 -17.14 -21.08 -4.19
CA ALA A 45 -16.83 -22.02 -3.13
C ALA A 45 -18.11 -22.55 -2.43
N ASP A 46 -19.20 -21.78 -2.40
CA ASP A 46 -20.48 -22.23 -1.86
C ASP A 46 -21.21 -23.21 -2.80
N ASP A 47 -21.05 -23.09 -4.14
CA ASP A 47 -21.64 -24.05 -5.09
C ASP A 47 -21.11 -25.50 -4.86
N ILE A 48 -19.91 -25.63 -4.32
CA ILE A 48 -19.31 -26.94 -3.96
C ILE A 48 -19.31 -27.22 -2.46
N GLY A 49 -19.98 -26.38 -1.66
CA GLY A 49 -20.07 -26.55 -0.21
C GLY A 49 -18.77 -26.30 0.56
N ALA A 50 -17.75 -25.70 -0.05
CA ALA A 50 -16.42 -25.51 0.56
C ALA A 50 -16.36 -24.35 1.56
N GLY A 51 -17.18 -23.30 1.42
CA GLY A 51 -17.09 -22.07 2.21
C GLY A 51 -17.18 -22.31 3.73
N GLY A 52 -18.02 -23.27 4.18
CA GLY A 52 -18.12 -23.65 5.59
C GLY A 52 -16.84 -24.31 6.12
N ALA A 53 -16.28 -25.27 5.37
CA ALA A 53 -15.05 -25.94 5.75
C ALA A 53 -13.87 -24.98 5.83
N MET A 54 -13.73 -24.07 4.85
CA MET A 54 -12.72 -23.01 4.85
C MET A 54 -12.85 -22.10 6.08
N THR A 55 -14.07 -21.74 6.48
CA THR A 55 -14.33 -20.92 7.66
C THR A 55 -13.88 -21.63 8.95
N VAL A 56 -14.16 -22.93 9.08
CA VAL A 56 -13.72 -23.72 10.23
C VAL A 56 -12.19 -23.75 10.34
N LEU A 57 -11.47 -23.89 9.23
CA LEU A 57 -10.01 -23.85 9.21
C LEU A 57 -9.45 -22.47 9.62
N LEU A 58 -10.17 -21.39 9.33
CA LEU A 58 -9.75 -20.01 9.59
C LEU A 58 -10.34 -19.40 10.87
N LYS A 59 -11.14 -20.16 11.65
CA LYS A 59 -11.82 -19.64 12.88
C LYS A 59 -10.86 -19.05 13.92
N ASP A 60 -9.64 -19.56 13.98
CA ASP A 60 -8.61 -19.05 14.88
C ASP A 60 -7.71 -18.02 14.19
N ALA A 61 -7.48 -18.18 12.89
CA ALA A 61 -6.69 -17.25 12.08
C ALA A 61 -7.32 -15.84 11.98
N ILE A 62 -8.64 -15.70 12.14
CA ILE A 62 -9.31 -14.39 12.15
C ILE A 62 -9.00 -13.56 13.39
N LYS A 63 -8.46 -14.17 14.44
CA LYS A 63 -8.12 -13.48 15.69
C LYS A 63 -6.72 -12.88 15.59
N PRO A 64 -6.56 -11.54 15.73
CA PRO A 64 -5.24 -10.94 15.77
C PRO A 64 -4.37 -11.49 16.90
N ASN A 65 -3.09 -11.74 16.61
CA ASN A 65 -2.14 -12.08 17.64
C ASN A 65 -1.71 -10.80 18.37
N LEU A 66 -1.91 -10.76 19.68
CA LEU A 66 -1.41 -9.68 20.51
C LEU A 66 0.01 -10.02 20.96
N MET A 67 0.93 -9.16 20.58
CA MET A 67 2.34 -9.22 20.94
C MET A 67 2.70 -8.00 21.80
N GLN A 68 3.90 -8.00 22.34
CA GLN A 68 4.46 -6.87 23.06
C GLN A 68 5.81 -6.48 22.43
N THR A 69 6.02 -5.19 22.23
CA THR A 69 7.31 -4.67 21.78
C THR A 69 8.36 -4.77 22.88
N LEU A 70 9.63 -4.60 22.53
CA LEU A 70 10.73 -4.57 23.52
C LEU A 70 10.57 -3.47 24.58
N GLU A 71 9.84 -2.40 24.24
CA GLU A 71 9.57 -1.28 25.14
C GLU A 71 8.22 -1.39 25.86
N GLY A 72 7.53 -2.52 25.73
CA GLY A 72 6.33 -2.83 26.48
C GLY A 72 5.01 -2.40 25.85
N GLN A 73 5.00 -1.77 24.65
CA GLN A 73 3.77 -1.40 23.97
C GLN A 73 3.08 -2.61 23.34
N PRO A 74 1.75 -2.64 23.32
CA PRO A 74 1.01 -3.69 22.63
C PRO A 74 1.14 -3.54 21.10
N ALA A 75 1.26 -4.68 20.42
CA ALA A 75 1.31 -4.74 18.96
C ALA A 75 0.46 -5.91 18.46
N PHE A 76 -0.45 -5.65 17.52
CA PHE A 76 -1.17 -6.70 16.82
C PHE A 76 -0.37 -7.15 15.60
N VAL A 77 -0.24 -8.47 15.45
CA VAL A 77 0.32 -9.10 14.23
C VAL A 77 -0.79 -9.92 13.60
N HIS A 78 -1.31 -9.46 12.48
CA HIS A 78 -2.46 -10.11 11.86
C HIS A 78 -2.55 -9.82 10.36
N ALA A 79 -2.80 -10.89 9.57
CA ALA A 79 -2.78 -10.90 8.12
C ALA A 79 -1.44 -10.40 7.52
N GLY A 80 -1.17 -10.69 6.27
CA GLY A 80 0.10 -10.34 5.64
C GLY A 80 0.03 -10.33 4.11
N PRO A 81 -1.02 -9.73 3.50
CA PRO A 81 -1.09 -9.65 2.04
C PRO A 81 -0.01 -8.68 1.53
N PHE A 82 0.64 -9.04 0.40
CA PHE A 82 1.66 -8.19 -0.21
C PHE A 82 1.04 -7.09 -1.07
N ALA A 83 1.48 -5.84 -0.89
CA ALA A 83 0.92 -4.68 -1.59
C ALA A 83 1.18 -4.65 -3.10
N ASN A 84 2.14 -5.40 -3.61
CA ASN A 84 2.38 -5.51 -5.06
C ASN A 84 1.43 -6.48 -5.78
N ILE A 85 0.63 -7.26 -5.04
CA ILE A 85 -0.29 -8.28 -5.58
C ILE A 85 -1.66 -8.30 -4.88
N ALA A 86 -1.79 -7.70 -3.69
CA ALA A 86 -3.02 -7.59 -2.90
C ALA A 86 -3.07 -6.22 -2.22
N HIS A 87 -3.98 -6.00 -1.25
CA HIS A 87 -4.11 -4.67 -0.62
C HIS A 87 -2.93 -4.29 0.30
N GLY A 88 -2.14 -5.26 0.78
CA GLY A 88 -0.86 -4.98 1.44
C GLY A 88 -0.93 -4.32 2.81
N ASN A 89 -2.01 -4.53 3.56
CA ASN A 89 -2.26 -3.87 4.83
C ASN A 89 -2.60 -4.89 5.92
N SER A 90 -2.38 -4.52 7.18
CA SER A 90 -2.88 -5.27 8.33
C SER A 90 -4.41 -5.36 8.32
N SER A 91 -4.98 -6.23 9.16
CA SER A 91 -6.40 -6.52 9.12
C SER A 91 -7.29 -5.39 9.67
N VAL A 92 -8.49 -5.30 9.13
CA VAL A 92 -9.57 -4.46 9.67
C VAL A 92 -9.90 -4.86 11.11
N MET A 93 -9.85 -6.16 11.43
CA MET A 93 -10.12 -6.66 12.78
C MET A 93 -9.10 -6.12 13.80
N ALA A 94 -7.81 -6.09 13.47
CA ALA A 94 -6.78 -5.52 14.34
C ALA A 94 -6.99 -4.02 14.56
N ASP A 95 -7.34 -3.27 13.52
CA ASP A 95 -7.64 -1.84 13.63
C ASP A 95 -8.86 -1.60 14.54
N MET A 96 -9.95 -2.36 14.33
CA MET A 96 -11.17 -2.22 15.13
C MET A 96 -10.94 -2.49 16.62
N ILE A 97 -10.09 -3.45 16.94
CA ILE A 97 -9.74 -3.75 18.34
C ILE A 97 -8.83 -2.66 18.89
N GLY A 98 -7.79 -2.29 18.15
CA GLY A 98 -6.83 -1.25 18.54
C GLY A 98 -7.52 0.09 18.84
N LEU A 99 -8.39 0.55 17.94
CA LEU A 99 -9.15 1.80 18.09
C LEU A 99 -10.09 1.83 19.30
N LYS A 100 -10.44 0.67 19.87
CA LYS A 100 -11.22 0.59 21.13
C LYS A 100 -10.36 0.57 22.38
N LEU A 101 -9.08 0.25 22.24
CA LEU A 101 -8.19 0.00 23.38
C LEU A 101 -7.13 1.08 23.58
N ALA A 102 -6.87 1.92 22.57
CA ALA A 102 -5.80 2.90 22.59
C ALA A 102 -6.27 4.25 22.04
N ASP A 103 -5.65 5.33 22.52
CA ASP A 103 -5.88 6.70 22.04
C ASP A 103 -5.30 6.90 20.63
N TYR A 104 -4.23 6.19 20.30
CA TYR A 104 -3.58 6.20 18.99
C TYR A 104 -3.34 4.78 18.50
N VAL A 105 -3.67 4.54 17.25
CA VAL A 105 -3.39 3.27 16.55
C VAL A 105 -2.53 3.59 15.34
N VAL A 106 -1.37 2.95 15.27
CA VAL A 106 -0.46 3.07 14.13
C VAL A 106 -0.49 1.75 13.37
N THR A 107 -0.73 1.81 12.09
CA THR A 107 -0.70 0.64 11.19
C THR A 107 0.19 0.93 9.99
N GLU A 108 0.65 -0.12 9.30
CA GLU A 108 1.52 0.05 8.15
C GLU A 108 0.82 -0.31 6.83
N SER A 109 1.36 0.23 5.74
CA SER A 109 1.02 -0.13 4.37
C SER A 109 2.26 -0.61 3.65
N GLY A 110 2.18 -1.76 2.98
CA GLY A 110 3.34 -2.43 2.38
C GLY A 110 3.92 -1.72 1.18
N PHE A 111 5.23 -1.88 0.96
CA PHE A 111 6.02 -1.32 -0.14
C PHE A 111 5.95 0.22 -0.24
N GLY A 112 5.96 0.77 -1.46
CA GLY A 112 5.82 2.21 -1.69
C GLY A 112 4.40 2.71 -1.46
N SER A 113 4.25 3.99 -1.11
CA SER A 113 2.94 4.61 -0.86
C SER A 113 2.05 4.64 -2.12
N ASP A 114 2.63 4.52 -3.30
CA ASP A 114 1.92 4.36 -4.57
C ASP A 114 1.15 3.03 -4.68
N MET A 115 1.46 2.06 -3.85
CA MET A 115 0.78 0.76 -3.79
C MET A 115 0.07 0.55 -2.46
N GLY A 116 0.81 0.47 -1.35
CA GLY A 116 0.25 0.15 -0.05
C GLY A 116 -0.73 1.21 0.47
N MET A 117 -0.33 2.47 0.45
CA MET A 117 -1.19 3.58 0.89
C MET A 117 -2.40 3.77 -0.02
N GLU A 118 -2.23 3.73 -1.35
CA GLU A 118 -3.33 3.84 -2.30
C GLU A 118 -4.40 2.78 -1.99
N LYS A 119 -3.99 1.51 -1.83
CA LYS A 119 -4.91 0.42 -1.52
C LYS A 119 -5.47 0.48 -0.10
N PHE A 120 -4.72 1.03 0.85
CA PHE A 120 -5.24 1.32 2.19
C PHE A 120 -6.47 2.22 2.09
N PHE A 121 -6.38 3.29 1.33
CA PHE A 121 -7.49 4.23 1.15
C PHE A 121 -8.60 3.67 0.27
N ASP A 122 -8.29 3.26 -0.95
CA ASP A 122 -9.31 2.89 -1.93
C ASP A 122 -9.90 1.49 -1.74
N ILE A 123 -9.27 0.63 -0.94
CA ILE A 123 -9.79 -0.70 -0.60
C ILE A 123 -10.13 -0.80 0.89
N LYS A 124 -9.12 -0.73 1.78
CA LYS A 124 -9.33 -1.02 3.20
C LYS A 124 -10.23 0.00 3.89
N CYS A 125 -9.99 1.30 3.71
CA CYS A 125 -10.86 2.34 4.29
C CYS A 125 -12.29 2.26 3.74
N ARG A 126 -12.42 1.94 2.45
CA ARG A 126 -13.74 1.78 1.81
C ARG A 126 -14.57 0.68 2.47
N TYR A 127 -13.95 -0.45 2.82
CA TYR A 127 -14.65 -1.57 3.48
C TYR A 127 -14.82 -1.40 4.98
N SER A 128 -13.83 -0.84 5.66
CA SER A 128 -13.86 -0.68 7.11
C SER A 128 -14.66 0.55 7.58
N GLY A 129 -14.74 1.58 6.76
CA GLY A 129 -15.23 2.90 7.16
C GLY A 129 -14.25 3.68 8.05
N ASN A 130 -13.11 3.09 8.43
CA ASN A 130 -12.10 3.78 9.22
C ASN A 130 -11.24 4.66 8.32
N ILE A 131 -11.10 5.92 8.69
CA ILE A 131 -10.31 6.92 7.97
C ILE A 131 -9.13 7.31 8.88
N PRO A 132 -7.87 7.27 8.41
CA PRO A 132 -6.74 7.70 9.22
C PRO A 132 -6.72 9.24 9.37
N ASP A 133 -6.28 9.70 10.52
CA ASP A 133 -6.12 11.12 10.81
C ASP A 133 -4.81 11.67 10.24
N VAL A 134 -3.78 10.83 10.10
CA VAL A 134 -2.44 11.21 9.65
C VAL A 134 -1.83 10.12 8.77
N VAL A 135 -1.15 10.55 7.72
CA VAL A 135 -0.23 9.71 6.94
C VAL A 135 1.20 9.99 7.39
N VAL A 136 1.93 8.95 7.79
CA VAL A 136 3.38 9.01 7.96
C VAL A 136 4.05 8.44 6.72
N LEU A 137 4.65 9.30 5.91
CA LEU A 137 5.53 8.90 4.82
C LEU A 137 6.92 8.62 5.35
N VAL A 138 7.50 7.48 4.99
CA VAL A 138 8.86 7.13 5.38
C VAL A 138 9.80 7.29 4.18
N ALA A 139 10.85 8.09 4.34
CA ALA A 139 11.92 8.23 3.37
C ALA A 139 13.27 7.87 3.98
N THR A 140 14.20 7.40 3.13
CA THR A 140 15.58 7.15 3.51
C THR A 140 16.52 7.81 2.53
N ILE A 141 17.67 8.28 2.99
CA ILE A 141 18.71 8.87 2.10
C ILE A 141 19.11 7.88 1.01
N ARG A 142 19.23 6.59 1.35
CA ARG A 142 19.58 5.54 0.38
C ARG A 142 18.55 5.41 -0.75
N ALA A 143 17.27 5.44 -0.41
CA ALA A 143 16.20 5.38 -1.42
C ALA A 143 16.22 6.63 -2.32
N LEU A 144 16.44 7.82 -1.74
CA LEU A 144 16.57 9.05 -2.52
C LEU A 144 17.78 8.99 -3.46
N LYS A 145 18.95 8.55 -3.00
CA LYS A 145 20.13 8.36 -3.87
C LYS A 145 19.83 7.38 -5.01
N MET A 146 19.15 6.26 -4.74
CA MET A 146 18.76 5.30 -5.77
C MET A 146 17.83 5.93 -6.80
N HIS A 147 16.83 6.67 -6.37
CA HIS A 147 15.91 7.37 -7.28
C HIS A 147 16.56 8.57 -7.98
N GLY A 148 17.61 9.13 -7.41
CA GLY A 148 18.42 10.19 -8.01
C GLY A 148 19.41 9.72 -9.08
N GLY A 149 19.44 8.41 -9.40
CA GLY A 149 20.32 7.81 -10.40
C GLY A 149 21.54 7.10 -9.83
N GLY A 150 21.55 6.79 -8.54
CA GLY A 150 22.58 5.95 -7.91
C GLY A 150 22.67 4.55 -8.52
N PRO A 151 23.80 3.84 -8.32
CA PRO A 151 24.03 2.51 -8.87
C PRO A 151 22.93 1.51 -8.49
N LYS A 152 22.76 0.46 -9.30
CA LYS A 152 21.78 -0.59 -9.05
C LYS A 152 22.08 -1.30 -7.73
N VAL A 153 21.08 -1.39 -6.87
CA VAL A 153 21.12 -2.19 -5.63
C VAL A 153 20.58 -3.59 -5.91
N SER A 154 21.30 -4.61 -5.44
CA SER A 154 20.87 -6.01 -5.52
C SER A 154 20.94 -6.64 -4.13
N ALA A 155 19.92 -7.41 -3.76
CA ALA A 155 19.88 -8.09 -2.49
C ALA A 155 21.09 -9.01 -2.30
N GLY A 156 21.69 -9.00 -1.11
CA GLY A 156 22.85 -9.84 -0.77
C GLY A 156 24.19 -9.34 -1.31
N THR A 157 24.24 -8.19 -2.00
CA THR A 157 25.49 -7.54 -2.43
C THR A 157 25.80 -6.32 -1.57
N PRO A 158 27.09 -6.02 -1.28
CA PRO A 158 27.47 -4.77 -0.62
C PRO A 158 26.93 -3.55 -1.39
N LEU A 159 26.61 -2.50 -0.65
CA LEU A 159 26.19 -1.24 -1.26
C LEU A 159 27.36 -0.59 -1.99
N ALA A 160 27.09 0.09 -3.10
CA ALA A 160 28.07 0.90 -3.79
C ALA A 160 28.46 2.12 -2.94
N HIS A 161 29.68 2.62 -3.16
CA HIS A 161 30.28 3.73 -2.41
C HIS A 161 29.39 4.98 -2.33
N GLU A 162 28.64 5.26 -3.39
CA GLU A 162 27.72 6.40 -3.51
C GLU A 162 26.61 6.37 -2.45
N TYR A 163 26.26 5.19 -1.91
CA TYR A 163 25.26 5.03 -0.85
C TYR A 163 25.83 5.22 0.55
N GLU A 164 27.16 5.09 0.70
CA GLU A 164 27.86 5.13 1.99
C GLU A 164 28.63 6.45 2.22
N THR A 165 28.69 7.30 1.20
CA THR A 165 29.35 8.62 1.26
C THR A 165 28.38 9.73 0.93
N GLU A 166 28.68 10.95 1.39
CA GLU A 166 27.86 12.14 1.09
C GLU A 166 27.70 12.36 -0.41
N ASN A 167 26.44 12.49 -0.86
CA ASN A 167 26.12 12.83 -2.23
C ASN A 167 24.82 13.66 -2.31
N LEU A 168 24.96 14.95 -2.09
CA LEU A 168 23.83 15.89 -2.10
C LEU A 168 23.17 16.00 -3.46
N GLU A 169 23.89 15.74 -4.56
CA GLU A 169 23.34 15.80 -5.92
C GLU A 169 22.37 14.64 -6.16
N LEU A 170 22.77 13.40 -5.82
CA LEU A 170 21.87 12.24 -5.92
C LEU A 170 20.65 12.40 -5.03
N VAL A 171 20.83 12.87 -3.78
CA VAL A 171 19.71 13.14 -2.87
C VAL A 171 18.74 14.16 -3.50
N ARG A 172 19.26 15.29 -4.00
CA ARG A 172 18.45 16.34 -4.62
C ARG A 172 17.64 15.83 -5.81
N LYS A 173 18.28 15.07 -6.71
CA LYS A 173 17.59 14.45 -7.85
C LYS A 173 16.50 13.44 -7.40
N GLY A 174 16.79 12.68 -6.35
CA GLY A 174 15.83 11.74 -5.80
C GLY A 174 14.61 12.35 -5.13
N MET A 175 14.66 13.64 -4.77
CA MET A 175 13.53 14.37 -4.19
C MET A 175 12.29 14.36 -5.11
N GLU A 176 12.46 14.34 -6.43
CA GLU A 176 11.33 14.26 -7.38
C GLU A 176 10.44 13.03 -7.13
N ASN A 177 11.03 11.89 -6.74
CA ASN A 177 10.27 10.71 -6.36
C ASN A 177 9.49 10.94 -5.07
N LEU A 178 10.14 11.49 -4.03
CA LEU A 178 9.50 11.78 -2.75
C LEU A 178 8.38 12.81 -2.90
N GLU A 179 8.60 13.84 -3.71
CA GLU A 179 7.58 14.86 -4.01
C GLU A 179 6.33 14.23 -4.64
N LYS A 180 6.51 13.28 -5.58
CA LYS A 180 5.38 12.55 -6.16
C LYS A 180 4.61 11.72 -5.11
N HIS A 181 5.30 11.08 -4.18
CA HIS A 181 4.67 10.36 -3.08
C HIS A 181 3.91 11.29 -2.12
N CYS A 182 4.45 12.49 -1.83
CA CYS A 182 3.74 13.52 -1.08
C CYS A 182 2.49 14.01 -1.82
N GLU A 183 2.59 14.24 -3.14
CA GLU A 183 1.43 14.60 -3.97
C GLU A 183 0.36 13.51 -3.96
N ASN A 184 0.75 12.24 -4.03
CA ASN A 184 -0.17 11.11 -3.97
C ASN A 184 -0.93 11.09 -2.64
N ALA A 185 -0.23 11.23 -1.51
CA ALA A 185 -0.86 11.28 -0.19
C ALA A 185 -1.80 12.50 -0.05
N HIS A 186 -1.38 13.64 -0.56
CA HIS A 186 -2.18 14.87 -0.50
C HIS A 186 -3.51 14.77 -1.28
N GLN A 187 -3.57 13.93 -2.33
CA GLN A 187 -4.80 13.71 -3.09
C GLN A 187 -5.93 13.12 -2.24
N PHE A 188 -5.58 12.37 -1.19
CA PHE A 188 -6.56 11.78 -0.27
C PHE A 188 -7.02 12.75 0.82
N GLY A 189 -6.42 13.93 0.93
CA GLY A 189 -6.85 15.00 1.85
C GLY A 189 -6.54 14.77 3.33
N VAL A 190 -5.63 13.85 3.65
CA VAL A 190 -5.19 13.53 5.01
C VAL A 190 -3.90 14.30 5.33
N PRO A 191 -3.72 14.87 6.54
CA PRO A 191 -2.48 15.47 6.98
C PRO A 191 -1.29 14.53 6.86
N ILE A 192 -0.11 15.04 6.44
CA ILE A 192 1.08 14.24 6.13
C ILE A 192 2.24 14.68 7.02
N VAL A 193 2.90 13.72 7.65
CA VAL A 193 4.19 13.90 8.32
C VAL A 193 5.23 13.02 7.60
N LEU A 194 6.39 13.59 7.29
CA LEU A 194 7.51 12.84 6.74
C LEU A 194 8.44 12.36 7.85
N ALA A 195 8.69 11.06 7.91
CA ALA A 195 9.73 10.45 8.72
C ALA A 195 10.98 10.20 7.84
N ILE A 196 12.05 10.93 8.10
CA ILE A 196 13.35 10.70 7.46
C ILE A 196 14.09 9.67 8.31
N ASN A 197 14.01 8.40 7.91
CA ASN A 197 14.60 7.29 8.64
C ASN A 197 16.11 7.25 8.40
N ARG A 198 16.88 7.65 9.41
CA ARG A 198 18.34 7.78 9.37
C ARG A 198 19.03 6.42 9.46
N PHE A 199 20.05 6.25 8.64
CA PHE A 199 21.07 5.21 8.79
C PHE A 199 22.41 5.82 9.27
N HIS A 200 23.25 5.00 9.85
CA HIS A 200 24.55 5.43 10.40
C HIS A 200 25.50 6.05 9.33
N THR A 201 25.29 5.71 8.07
CA THR A 201 26.07 6.26 6.94
C THR A 201 25.54 7.60 6.42
N ASP A 202 24.34 8.02 6.84
CA ASP A 202 23.71 9.24 6.34
C ASP A 202 24.39 10.47 6.98
N THR A 203 24.79 11.43 6.16
CA THR A 203 25.44 12.64 6.66
C THR A 203 24.42 13.66 7.14
N LYS A 204 24.84 14.52 8.05
CA LYS A 204 24.01 15.62 8.55
C LYS A 204 23.53 16.51 7.41
N ALA A 205 24.39 16.82 6.44
CA ALA A 205 24.07 17.67 5.31
C ALA A 205 22.97 17.06 4.40
N GLU A 206 23.00 15.74 4.19
CA GLU A 206 21.97 15.03 3.41
C GLU A 206 20.61 15.06 4.12
N LEU A 207 20.59 14.77 5.42
CA LEU A 207 19.37 14.79 6.24
C LEU A 207 18.74 16.19 6.29
N GLU A 208 19.56 17.22 6.54
CA GLU A 208 19.12 18.62 6.58
C GLU A 208 18.63 19.10 5.21
N LEU A 209 19.25 18.65 4.11
CA LEU A 209 18.81 18.98 2.75
C LEU A 209 17.38 18.48 2.51
N VAL A 210 17.11 17.22 2.82
CA VAL A 210 15.76 16.62 2.66
C VAL A 210 14.75 17.35 3.53
N GLN A 211 15.06 17.55 4.80
CA GLN A 211 14.18 18.22 5.75
C GLN A 211 13.85 19.66 5.29
N LYS A 212 14.85 20.40 4.82
CA LYS A 212 14.68 21.76 4.31
C LYS A 212 13.76 21.80 3.11
N ILE A 213 14.04 20.99 2.07
CA ILE A 213 13.22 20.98 0.85
C ILE A 213 11.76 20.62 1.18
N CYS A 214 11.55 19.63 2.03
CA CYS A 214 10.20 19.19 2.40
C CYS A 214 9.43 20.25 3.19
N ARG A 215 10.08 20.97 4.11
CA ARG A 215 9.44 22.05 4.87
C ARG A 215 9.12 23.26 4.00
N GLU A 216 10.02 23.62 3.09
CA GLU A 216 9.83 24.74 2.14
C GLU A 216 8.71 24.42 1.11
N GLY A 217 8.49 23.14 0.78
CA GLY A 217 7.46 22.70 -0.17
C GLY A 217 6.02 22.87 0.31
N GLY A 218 5.77 23.08 1.60
CA GLY A 218 4.47 23.44 2.19
C GLY A 218 3.36 22.39 2.07
N LYS A 219 3.69 21.15 1.65
CA LYS A 219 2.72 20.05 1.49
C LYS A 219 2.61 19.14 2.72
N LEU A 220 3.49 19.32 3.69
CA LEU A 220 3.63 18.49 4.89
C LEU A 220 3.34 19.29 6.15
N VAL A 221 2.82 18.62 7.17
CA VAL A 221 2.70 19.23 8.52
C VAL A 221 4.09 19.40 9.13
N ASP A 222 4.95 18.38 8.97
CA ASP A 222 6.36 18.45 9.36
C ASP A 222 7.19 17.36 8.63
N ALA A 223 8.53 17.53 8.66
CA ALA A 223 9.53 16.58 8.22
C ALA A 223 10.51 16.33 9.36
N VAL A 224 10.53 15.13 9.91
CA VAL A 224 11.25 14.77 11.13
C VAL A 224 12.31 13.72 10.83
N ILE A 225 13.52 13.96 11.29
CA ILE A 225 14.61 12.96 11.26
C ILE A 225 14.40 12.00 12.43
N THR A 226 14.39 10.69 12.14
CA THR A 226 14.20 9.64 13.15
C THR A 226 15.43 8.73 13.22
N ASN A 227 15.78 8.29 14.44
CA ASN A 227 16.89 7.38 14.70
C ASN A 227 16.44 6.16 15.53
N HIS A 228 15.22 5.70 15.31
CA HIS A 228 14.63 4.61 16.09
C HIS A 228 15.33 3.26 15.91
N TRP A 229 16.08 3.06 14.83
CA TRP A 229 16.88 1.84 14.66
C TRP A 229 18.00 1.75 15.68
N GLU A 230 18.68 2.84 15.98
CA GLU A 230 19.80 2.90 16.91
C GLU A 230 19.35 3.16 18.36
N GLU A 231 18.36 4.03 18.53
CA GLU A 231 17.94 4.57 19.84
C GLU A 231 16.58 4.02 20.32
N GLY A 232 15.98 3.08 19.57
CA GLY A 232 14.65 2.56 19.92
C GLY A 232 13.58 3.65 19.91
N GLY A 233 12.61 3.57 20.82
CA GLY A 233 11.51 4.53 20.92
C GLY A 233 11.96 5.96 21.21
N ALA A 234 13.08 6.14 21.91
CA ALA A 234 13.67 7.46 22.17
C ALA A 234 13.98 8.20 20.85
N GLY A 235 14.48 7.49 19.84
CA GLY A 235 14.75 8.04 18.50
C GLY A 235 13.52 8.36 17.66
N ALA A 236 12.32 8.04 18.13
CA ALA A 236 11.05 8.33 17.45
C ALA A 236 10.17 9.36 18.18
N VAL A 237 10.58 9.90 19.32
CA VAL A 237 9.76 10.81 20.15
C VAL A 237 9.32 12.06 19.37
N GLU A 238 10.24 12.68 18.64
CA GLU A 238 9.91 13.89 17.87
C GLU A 238 8.96 13.59 16.72
N LEU A 239 9.06 12.42 16.09
CA LEU A 239 8.08 11.96 15.12
C LEU A 239 6.70 11.79 15.77
N GLY A 240 6.62 11.16 16.94
CA GLY A 240 5.38 11.00 17.70
C GLY A 240 4.72 12.35 18.00
N LYS A 241 5.47 13.35 18.45
CA LYS A 241 4.96 14.71 18.67
C LYS A 241 4.42 15.36 17.39
N ALA A 242 5.12 15.18 16.26
CA ALA A 242 4.68 15.71 14.98
C ALA A 242 3.39 15.04 14.50
N VAL A 243 3.25 13.72 14.72
CA VAL A 243 2.02 12.94 14.39
C VAL A 243 0.85 13.42 15.25
N ILE A 244 1.02 13.61 16.57
CA ILE A 244 -0.02 14.14 17.47
C ILE A 244 -0.48 15.51 16.99
N LYS A 245 0.45 16.42 16.70
CA LYS A 245 0.14 17.76 16.16
C LYS A 245 -0.59 17.69 14.81
N ALA A 246 -0.23 16.74 13.96
CA ALA A 246 -0.89 16.55 12.67
C ALA A 246 -2.31 16.00 12.83
N ALA A 247 -2.55 15.12 13.81
CA ALA A 247 -3.87 14.56 14.09
C ALA A 247 -4.88 15.60 14.64
N GLU A 248 -4.40 16.76 15.13
CA GLU A 248 -5.25 17.87 15.53
C GLU A 248 -5.74 18.71 14.34
N GLN A 249 -5.20 18.49 13.14
CA GLN A 249 -5.60 19.21 11.94
C GLN A 249 -6.85 18.59 11.32
N GLU A 250 -7.63 19.42 10.62
CA GLU A 250 -8.80 18.94 9.90
C GLU A 250 -8.39 18.04 8.73
N SER A 251 -9.01 16.86 8.63
CA SER A 251 -8.87 15.95 7.50
C SER A 251 -9.99 16.20 6.49
N HIS A 252 -9.62 16.30 5.23
CA HIS A 252 -10.55 16.42 4.09
C HIS A 252 -10.53 15.16 3.25
N PHE A 253 -10.58 14.00 3.93
CA PHE A 253 -10.46 12.70 3.29
C PHE A 253 -11.43 12.50 2.13
N LYS A 254 -10.91 11.95 1.05
CA LYS A 254 -11.69 11.54 -0.12
C LYS A 254 -11.03 10.33 -0.79
N LEU A 255 -11.86 9.47 -1.31
CA LEU A 255 -11.43 8.35 -2.14
C LEU A 255 -11.00 8.84 -3.53
N LEU A 256 -10.10 8.11 -4.17
CA LEU A 256 -9.54 8.50 -5.46
C LEU A 256 -10.56 8.44 -6.59
N TYR A 257 -11.48 7.47 -6.50
CA TYR A 257 -12.55 7.24 -7.48
C TYR A 257 -13.81 6.67 -6.83
N PRO A 258 -15.01 6.90 -7.41
CA PRO A 258 -16.25 6.25 -7.02
C PRO A 258 -16.33 4.84 -7.60
N LEU A 259 -17.19 3.94 -7.04
CA LEU A 259 -17.31 2.56 -7.52
C LEU A 259 -18.21 2.39 -8.75
N ASP A 260 -19.05 3.35 -9.04
CA ASP A 260 -20.06 3.34 -10.12
C ASP A 260 -19.52 3.77 -11.51
N ILE A 261 -18.21 3.93 -11.64
CA ILE A 261 -17.51 4.12 -12.92
C ILE A 261 -16.96 2.79 -13.43
N SER A 262 -16.65 2.71 -14.72
CA SER A 262 -16.16 1.49 -15.36
C SER A 262 -14.81 1.01 -14.79
N ILE A 263 -14.52 -0.29 -14.96
CA ILE A 263 -13.20 -0.88 -14.57
C ILE A 263 -12.06 -0.09 -15.22
N LYS A 264 -12.18 0.27 -16.50
CA LYS A 264 -11.14 1.03 -17.23
C LYS A 264 -10.93 2.42 -16.64
N GLU A 265 -11.99 3.15 -16.31
CA GLU A 265 -11.89 4.48 -15.71
C GLU A 265 -11.22 4.44 -14.33
N LYS A 266 -11.49 3.41 -13.52
CA LYS A 266 -10.80 3.20 -12.23
C LYS A 266 -9.31 2.94 -12.43
N ILE A 267 -8.95 2.01 -13.31
CA ILE A 267 -7.55 1.68 -13.65
C ILE A 267 -6.84 2.93 -14.18
N GLU A 268 -7.45 3.67 -15.09
CA GLU A 268 -6.86 4.87 -15.66
C GLU A 268 -6.70 5.99 -14.62
N THR A 269 -7.65 6.11 -13.69
CA THR A 269 -7.56 7.06 -12.58
C THR A 269 -6.34 6.78 -11.70
N ILE A 270 -6.12 5.53 -11.30
CA ILE A 270 -4.95 5.12 -10.52
C ILE A 270 -3.66 5.36 -11.33
N ALA A 271 -3.61 4.90 -12.58
CA ALA A 271 -2.43 5.03 -13.42
C ALA A 271 -2.00 6.49 -13.62
N ARG A 272 -2.94 7.38 -13.90
CA ARG A 272 -2.64 8.81 -14.12
C ARG A 272 -2.35 9.55 -12.82
N LYS A 273 -3.20 9.42 -11.83
CA LYS A 273 -3.10 10.23 -10.60
C LYS A 273 -1.99 9.75 -9.68
N ILE A 274 -1.87 8.44 -9.48
CA ILE A 274 -0.91 7.86 -8.53
C ILE A 274 0.45 7.61 -9.19
N TYR A 275 0.45 6.94 -10.35
CA TYR A 275 1.73 6.58 -11.00
C TYR A 275 2.30 7.70 -11.89
N GLY A 276 1.47 8.63 -12.35
CA GLY A 276 1.88 9.70 -13.27
C GLY A 276 1.98 9.23 -14.72
N ALA A 277 1.29 8.13 -15.08
CA ALA A 277 1.27 7.62 -16.45
C ALA A 277 0.45 8.52 -17.40
N ASP A 278 0.81 8.55 -18.68
CA ASP A 278 0.05 9.24 -19.74
C ASP A 278 -1.25 8.50 -20.11
N GLY A 279 -1.35 7.23 -19.72
CA GLY A 279 -2.52 6.39 -19.97
C GLY A 279 -2.23 4.92 -19.74
N VAL A 280 -3.15 4.10 -20.25
CA VAL A 280 -3.15 2.64 -20.05
C VAL A 280 -3.30 1.95 -21.41
N ASP A 281 -2.58 0.85 -21.59
CA ASP A 281 -2.71 -0.03 -22.74
C ASP A 281 -3.22 -1.40 -22.28
N TYR A 282 -4.21 -1.94 -22.98
CA TYR A 282 -4.82 -3.21 -22.63
C TYR A 282 -4.46 -4.28 -23.66
N THR A 283 -4.07 -5.47 -23.21
CA THR A 283 -3.95 -6.63 -24.10
C THR A 283 -5.34 -7.12 -24.51
N PRO A 284 -5.48 -7.87 -25.62
CA PRO A 284 -6.75 -8.48 -26.01
C PRO A 284 -7.38 -9.38 -24.92
N GLU A 285 -6.52 -10.02 -24.11
CA GLU A 285 -6.97 -10.83 -22.96
C GLU A 285 -7.58 -9.95 -21.88
N ALA A 286 -6.89 -8.87 -21.49
CA ALA A 286 -7.40 -7.92 -20.50
C ALA A 286 -8.74 -7.29 -20.94
N GLU A 287 -8.87 -6.93 -22.23
CA GLU A 287 -10.10 -6.39 -22.79
C GLU A 287 -11.28 -7.37 -22.63
N LYS A 288 -11.06 -8.63 -23.03
CA LYS A 288 -12.07 -9.69 -22.90
C LYS A 288 -12.47 -9.92 -21.43
N GLN A 289 -11.50 -9.92 -20.52
CA GLN A 289 -11.75 -10.11 -19.08
C GLN A 289 -12.56 -8.94 -18.50
N ILE A 290 -12.22 -7.70 -18.85
CA ILE A 290 -12.98 -6.50 -18.44
C ILE A 290 -14.43 -6.57 -18.92
N GLU A 291 -14.66 -6.93 -20.19
CA GLU A 291 -16.00 -7.07 -20.75
C GLU A 291 -16.80 -8.16 -20.00
N GLU A 292 -16.17 -9.31 -19.74
CA GLU A 292 -16.79 -10.40 -18.99
C GLU A 292 -17.16 -9.99 -17.56
N TYR A 293 -16.24 -9.35 -16.84
CA TYR A 293 -16.49 -8.92 -15.45
C TYR A 293 -17.51 -7.80 -15.35
N SER A 294 -17.54 -6.88 -16.32
CA SER A 294 -18.59 -5.86 -16.39
C SER A 294 -19.97 -6.49 -16.62
N ARG A 295 -20.06 -7.49 -17.53
CA ARG A 295 -21.29 -8.26 -17.74
C ARG A 295 -21.78 -9.00 -16.50
N LEU A 296 -20.87 -9.44 -15.64
CA LEU A 296 -21.16 -10.11 -14.37
C LEU A 296 -21.46 -9.16 -13.21
N GLY A 297 -21.39 -7.83 -13.42
CA GLY A 297 -21.62 -6.82 -12.39
C GLY A 297 -20.45 -6.62 -11.42
N TYR A 298 -19.25 -7.07 -11.78
CA TYR A 298 -18.04 -6.89 -10.97
C TYR A 298 -17.36 -5.54 -11.20
N ASP A 299 -17.91 -4.72 -12.08
CA ASP A 299 -17.50 -3.32 -12.29
C ASP A 299 -17.75 -2.43 -11.07
N THR A 300 -18.52 -2.88 -10.08
CA THR A 300 -18.70 -2.19 -8.80
C THR A 300 -17.60 -2.46 -7.78
N LEU A 301 -16.66 -3.38 -8.07
CA LEU A 301 -15.54 -3.69 -7.17
C LEU A 301 -14.40 -2.66 -7.30
N PRO A 302 -13.63 -2.39 -6.23
CA PRO A 302 -12.43 -1.56 -6.31
C PRO A 302 -11.32 -2.27 -7.08
N ILE A 303 -10.31 -1.51 -7.50
CA ILE A 303 -9.19 -2.01 -8.28
C ILE A 303 -7.97 -2.21 -7.38
N CYS A 304 -7.34 -3.39 -7.50
CA CYS A 304 -6.07 -3.70 -6.89
C CYS A 304 -5.00 -3.86 -7.99
N MET A 305 -4.16 -2.85 -8.18
CA MET A 305 -3.11 -2.87 -9.19
C MET A 305 -1.92 -3.71 -8.73
N ALA A 306 -1.51 -4.69 -9.57
CA ALA A 306 -0.31 -5.48 -9.35
C ALA A 306 0.82 -4.97 -10.26
N LYS A 307 1.91 -4.49 -9.68
CA LYS A 307 3.08 -3.97 -10.40
C LYS A 307 4.37 -4.12 -9.61
N THR A 308 5.50 -3.72 -10.21
CA THR A 308 6.78 -3.62 -9.50
C THR A 308 6.73 -2.57 -8.38
N HIS A 309 7.39 -2.85 -7.27
CA HIS A 309 7.58 -1.89 -6.17
C HIS A 309 8.82 -1.00 -6.33
N LEU A 310 9.59 -1.18 -7.40
CA LEU A 310 10.87 -0.50 -7.61
C LEU A 310 10.76 0.80 -8.41
N SER A 311 9.58 1.13 -8.91
CA SER A 311 9.32 2.31 -9.72
C SER A 311 7.87 2.75 -9.57
N LEU A 312 7.58 4.02 -9.78
CA LEU A 312 6.21 4.51 -9.99
C LEU A 312 5.59 3.92 -11.27
N SER A 313 6.42 3.61 -12.28
CA SER A 313 5.97 2.96 -13.51
C SER A 313 5.87 1.43 -13.38
N HIS A 314 5.58 0.76 -14.49
CA HIS A 314 5.64 -0.70 -14.62
C HIS A 314 7.06 -1.24 -14.85
N ASP A 315 8.00 -0.38 -15.23
CA ASP A 315 9.39 -0.74 -15.50
C ASP A 315 10.26 -0.46 -14.27
N PRO A 316 10.86 -1.50 -13.64
CA PRO A 316 11.70 -1.33 -12.47
C PRO A 316 12.99 -0.54 -12.70
N SER A 317 13.37 -0.30 -13.97
CA SER A 317 14.56 0.48 -14.33
C SER A 317 14.31 2.00 -14.31
N LEU A 318 13.07 2.44 -14.49
CA LEU A 318 12.69 3.84 -14.48
C LEU A 318 12.63 4.36 -13.04
N LYS A 319 13.64 5.14 -12.65
CA LYS A 319 13.78 5.70 -11.29
C LYS A 319 13.28 7.15 -11.22
N GLY A 320 13.25 7.70 -10.03
CA GLY A 320 12.81 9.07 -9.81
C GLY A 320 11.31 9.26 -10.05
N ARG A 321 10.96 10.24 -10.84
CA ARG A 321 9.60 10.54 -11.30
C ARG A 321 9.52 10.32 -12.80
N PRO A 322 9.27 9.09 -13.27
CA PRO A 322 9.20 8.80 -14.70
C PRO A 322 8.01 9.53 -15.36
N GLU A 323 8.22 9.98 -16.58
CA GLU A 323 7.24 10.65 -17.43
C GLU A 323 7.16 9.97 -18.81
N GLY A 324 6.13 10.26 -19.60
CA GLY A 324 6.01 9.76 -20.97
C GLY A 324 5.78 8.24 -21.07
N PHE A 325 5.25 7.59 -20.04
CA PHE A 325 5.01 6.16 -20.04
C PHE A 325 3.52 5.80 -19.96
N ARG A 326 3.17 4.61 -20.43
CA ARG A 326 1.83 4.04 -20.33
C ARG A 326 1.89 2.72 -19.56
N ILE A 327 0.86 2.43 -18.77
CA ILE A 327 0.79 1.19 -17.99
C ILE A 327 0.20 0.07 -18.85
N PRO A 328 0.93 -1.03 -19.12
CA PRO A 328 0.38 -2.19 -19.83
C PRO A 328 -0.41 -3.08 -18.85
N ILE A 329 -1.71 -3.20 -19.07
CA ILE A 329 -2.57 -4.17 -18.37
C ILE A 329 -2.59 -5.47 -19.17
N ARG A 330 -1.93 -6.50 -18.63
CA ARG A 330 -1.80 -7.80 -19.27
C ARG A 330 -3.00 -8.69 -19.05
N ALA A 331 -3.57 -8.65 -17.86
CA ALA A 331 -4.73 -9.44 -17.47
C ALA A 331 -5.46 -8.75 -16.31
N VAL A 332 -6.75 -9.00 -16.18
CA VAL A 332 -7.59 -8.61 -15.07
C VAL A 332 -8.18 -9.87 -14.43
N ARG A 333 -8.13 -9.97 -13.11
CA ARG A 333 -8.67 -11.10 -12.35
C ARG A 333 -9.66 -10.58 -11.31
N ALA A 334 -10.80 -11.25 -11.18
CA ALA A 334 -11.77 -10.92 -10.15
C ALA A 334 -11.47 -11.73 -8.88
N SER A 335 -11.32 -11.04 -7.74
CA SER A 335 -11.24 -11.62 -6.40
C SER A 335 -12.51 -11.30 -5.63
N VAL A 336 -13.62 -11.94 -6.03
CA VAL A 336 -14.98 -11.57 -5.62
C VAL A 336 -15.22 -11.80 -4.12
N GLY A 337 -14.52 -12.74 -3.53
CA GLY A 337 -14.56 -12.98 -2.09
C GLY A 337 -13.90 -11.85 -1.30
N ALA A 338 -12.78 -11.33 -1.81
CA ALA A 338 -12.11 -10.18 -1.20
C ALA A 338 -12.88 -8.87 -1.42
N GLY A 339 -13.55 -8.75 -2.56
CA GLY A 339 -14.36 -7.60 -2.91
C GLY A 339 -13.67 -6.61 -3.84
#